data_1c09681d542e7b99089ece6776c52df8
#
_entry.id   1c09681d542e7b99089ece6776c52df8
#
_cell.length_a   1.000
_cell.length_b   1.000
_cell.length_c   1.000
_cell.angle_alpha   90.00
_cell.angle_beta   90.00
_cell.angle_gamma   90.00
#
_symmetry.space_group_name_H-M   'P 1'
#
loop_
_entity.id
_entity.type
_entity.pdbx_description
1 polymer ?
#
loop_
_entity_poly.entity_id
_entity_poly.type
_entity_poly.pdbx_seq_one_letter_code
_entity_poly.pdbx_strand_id
1 'polypeptide(L)'
;MALGSTAALAHDSHNEHAKVKPEIPTSLQYNFEYRMAKEKARDAFRHPKQTLKFFGVKPTDTVVEIWPGGGWYTQILAPALEGNGQYVAAHWPKDSSVGFFTKYRAKFDVKFTDHPERYGDISVTSFEPPKNTTLAPSESADVVLTFRNVHNWMSKNYEQTVFDSAFKALKPGGVLGVVEHRAKPGTKRLAMIESGYVTEDYVKQLAQNAGFEFAGASEINANPKDIKNYPAGVWTLPPTLRLKEQNKAKYLNIGESDRMTLKFVKPSK
;
A
#
# COMPACT_ATOMS: atom_id res chain seq x y z
N MET A 1 -5.06 50.21 73.13
CA MET A 1 -5.86 49.98 71.85
C MET A 1 -4.95 49.24 70.89
N ALA A 2 -5.16 47.98 70.77
CA ALA A 2 -4.38 47.12 69.85
C ALA A 2 -5.31 46.65 68.68
N LEU A 3 -4.92 47.04 67.50
CA LEU A 3 -5.62 46.59 66.25
C LEU A 3 -4.93 45.33 65.71
N GLY A 4 -5.64 44.21 65.76
CA GLY A 4 -5.21 42.97 65.21
C GLY A 4 -5.49 42.94 63.70
N SER A 5 -4.43 42.65 62.93
CA SER A 5 -4.57 42.41 61.49
C SER A 5 -4.61 40.89 61.23
N THR A 6 -5.76 40.41 60.77
CA THR A 6 -5.94 39.02 60.32
C THR A 6 -5.48 38.90 58.88
N ALA A 7 -4.38 38.16 58.61
CA ALA A 7 -3.97 37.78 57.28
C ALA A 7 -4.83 36.57 56.78
N ALA A 8 -5.51 36.74 55.70
CA ALA A 8 -6.21 35.66 55.02
C ALA A 8 -5.21 34.88 54.14
N LEU A 9 -5.09 33.57 54.39
CA LEU A 9 -4.36 32.64 53.55
C LEU A 9 -5.19 32.32 52.33
N ALA A 10 -4.74 32.74 51.14
CA ALA A 10 -5.31 32.33 49.88
C ALA A 10 -4.86 30.87 49.61
N HIS A 11 -5.85 29.98 49.48
CA HIS A 11 -5.65 28.59 49.03
C HIS A 11 -5.52 28.61 47.52
N ASP A 12 -4.31 28.48 47.01
CA ASP A 12 -4.05 28.27 45.58
C ASP A 12 -4.40 26.80 45.23
N SER A 13 -5.58 26.58 44.72
CA SER A 13 -5.99 25.29 44.18
C SER A 13 -5.38 25.13 42.78
N HIS A 14 -4.18 24.52 42.71
CA HIS A 14 -3.62 24.03 41.45
C HIS A 14 -4.53 22.94 40.90
N ASN A 15 -5.40 23.32 39.96
CA ASN A 15 -6.20 22.40 39.18
C ASN A 15 -5.26 21.79 38.08
N GLU A 16 -4.55 20.71 38.43
CA GLU A 16 -3.86 19.91 37.44
C GLU A 16 -4.91 19.25 36.52
N HIS A 17 -5.23 19.91 35.41
CA HIS A 17 -5.92 19.25 34.31
C HIS A 17 -5.02 18.14 33.79
N ALA A 18 -5.24 16.91 34.26
CA ALA A 18 -4.62 15.72 33.69
C ALA A 18 -4.93 15.75 32.19
N LYS A 19 -3.89 15.93 31.35
CA LYS A 19 -4.02 15.83 29.90
C LYS A 19 -4.46 14.42 29.58
N VAL A 20 -5.76 14.22 29.32
CA VAL A 20 -6.29 12.95 28.82
C VAL A 20 -5.56 12.66 27.53
N LYS A 21 -4.78 11.58 27.50
CA LYS A 21 -4.17 11.12 26.25
C LYS A 21 -5.29 10.82 25.26
N PRO A 22 -5.21 11.34 24.03
CA PRO A 22 -6.24 11.03 23.02
C PRO A 22 -6.32 9.52 22.83
N GLU A 23 -7.53 8.98 22.80
CA GLU A 23 -7.76 7.56 22.52
C GLU A 23 -7.27 7.21 21.12
N ILE A 24 -6.49 6.14 21.00
CA ILE A 24 -6.04 5.62 19.71
C ILE A 24 -7.28 5.07 18.99
N PRO A 25 -7.59 5.52 17.75
CA PRO A 25 -8.72 4.99 16.99
C PRO A 25 -8.60 3.48 16.79
N THR A 26 -9.69 2.75 16.94
CA THR A 26 -9.75 1.29 16.72
C THR A 26 -9.76 0.91 15.23
N SER A 27 -9.98 1.87 14.33
CA SER A 27 -9.98 1.70 12.87
C SER A 27 -9.30 2.88 12.19
N LEU A 28 -8.78 2.63 10.99
CA LEU A 28 -8.18 3.68 10.17
C LEU A 28 -9.15 4.83 9.93
N GLN A 29 -8.70 6.04 10.21
CA GLN A 29 -9.40 7.26 9.87
C GLN A 29 -8.89 7.77 8.52
N TYR A 30 -9.80 7.86 7.55
CA TYR A 30 -9.44 8.22 6.19
C TYR A 30 -9.65 9.72 5.95
N ASN A 31 -8.54 10.46 5.79
CA ASN A 31 -8.58 11.82 5.28
C ASN A 31 -8.38 11.81 3.76
N PHE A 32 -9.41 12.21 3.03
CA PHE A 32 -9.40 12.29 1.56
C PHE A 32 -9.27 13.73 1.03
N GLU A 33 -9.06 14.71 1.89
CA GLU A 33 -9.07 16.12 1.53
C GLU A 33 -8.09 16.45 0.40
N TYR A 34 -6.87 15.98 0.52
CA TYR A 34 -5.79 16.27 -0.43
C TYR A 34 -5.80 15.39 -1.70
N ARG A 35 -6.77 14.50 -1.85
CA ARG A 35 -6.86 13.63 -3.03
C ARG A 35 -7.60 14.33 -4.16
N MET A 36 -6.98 14.38 -5.36
CA MET A 36 -7.58 14.96 -6.55
C MET A 36 -8.82 14.17 -7.01
N ALA A 37 -9.78 14.85 -7.66
CA ALA A 37 -10.99 14.22 -8.18
C ALA A 37 -10.72 13.00 -9.07
N LYS A 38 -9.71 13.06 -9.95
CA LYS A 38 -9.30 11.95 -10.82
C LYS A 38 -8.78 10.72 -10.04
N GLU A 39 -8.24 10.92 -8.85
CA GLU A 39 -7.76 9.85 -7.99
C GLU A 39 -8.92 9.23 -7.20
N LYS A 40 -9.84 10.07 -6.70
CA LYS A 40 -11.07 9.64 -6.02
C LYS A 40 -12.00 8.87 -6.96
N ALA A 41 -12.11 9.26 -8.23
CA ALA A 41 -12.91 8.55 -9.23
C ALA A 41 -12.49 7.08 -9.41
N ARG A 42 -11.28 6.72 -9.06
CA ARG A 42 -10.77 5.34 -9.12
C ARG A 42 -11.15 4.49 -7.91
N ASP A 43 -11.70 5.09 -6.86
CA ASP A 43 -12.14 4.37 -5.65
C ASP A 43 -13.23 3.35 -5.98
N ALA A 44 -14.09 3.64 -6.98
CA ALA A 44 -15.12 2.73 -7.47
C ALA A 44 -14.57 1.42 -8.09
N PHE A 45 -13.27 1.39 -8.44
CA PHE A 45 -12.60 0.20 -8.98
C PHE A 45 -11.56 -0.39 -8.02
N ARG A 46 -11.20 0.32 -6.97
CA ARG A 46 -10.10 -0.05 -6.07
C ARG A 46 -10.52 -0.27 -4.63
N HIS A 47 -11.73 0.14 -4.29
CA HIS A 47 -12.39 -0.08 -2.99
C HIS A 47 -11.42 0.04 -1.80
N PRO A 48 -10.67 1.17 -1.64
CA PRO A 48 -9.51 1.24 -0.74
C PRO A 48 -9.88 0.91 0.70
N LYS A 49 -11.01 1.42 1.22
CA LYS A 49 -11.44 1.15 2.60
C LYS A 49 -11.68 -0.33 2.83
N GLN A 50 -12.41 -0.98 1.93
CA GLN A 50 -12.73 -2.40 2.03
C GLN A 50 -11.47 -3.26 1.86
N THR A 51 -10.58 -2.89 0.93
CA THR A 51 -9.32 -3.59 0.67
C THR A 51 -8.40 -3.53 1.89
N LEU A 52 -8.20 -2.36 2.49
CA LEU A 52 -7.35 -2.21 3.68
C LEU A 52 -7.97 -2.89 4.92
N LYS A 53 -9.30 -2.84 5.05
CA LYS A 53 -10.01 -3.60 6.10
C LYS A 53 -9.85 -5.11 5.93
N PHE A 54 -9.92 -5.64 4.70
CA PHE A 54 -9.70 -7.07 4.44
C PHE A 54 -8.28 -7.50 4.81
N PHE A 55 -7.27 -6.67 4.55
CA PHE A 55 -5.90 -6.94 4.98
C PHE A 55 -5.71 -6.78 6.49
N GLY A 56 -6.64 -6.14 7.19
CA GLY A 56 -6.62 -5.98 8.65
C GLY A 56 -5.69 -4.85 9.10
N VAL A 57 -5.45 -3.85 8.25
CA VAL A 57 -4.61 -2.70 8.59
C VAL A 57 -5.22 -1.90 9.73
N LYS A 58 -4.42 -1.63 10.77
CA LYS A 58 -4.79 -0.89 11.97
C LYS A 58 -4.08 0.47 12.03
N PRO A 59 -4.60 1.45 12.76
CA PRO A 59 -3.96 2.76 12.90
C PRO A 59 -2.56 2.73 13.52
N THR A 60 -2.25 1.70 14.32
CA THR A 60 -0.98 1.54 15.04
C THR A 60 0.05 0.72 14.30
N ASP A 61 -0.28 0.22 13.10
CA ASP A 61 0.60 -0.68 12.37
C ASP A 61 1.78 0.06 11.73
N THR A 62 2.90 -0.63 11.63
CA THR A 62 3.95 -0.32 10.66
C THR A 62 3.58 -0.96 9.33
N VAL A 63 3.21 -0.15 8.35
CA VAL A 63 2.77 -0.60 7.02
C VAL A 63 3.84 -0.28 5.99
N VAL A 64 4.31 -1.29 5.28
CA VAL A 64 5.25 -1.14 4.15
C VAL A 64 4.49 -1.30 2.84
N GLU A 65 4.54 -0.30 1.96
CA GLU A 65 4.04 -0.40 0.58
C GLU A 65 5.20 -0.63 -0.39
N ILE A 66 5.17 -1.76 -1.12
CA ILE A 66 6.21 -2.10 -2.11
C ILE A 66 5.91 -1.38 -3.43
N TRP A 67 6.87 -0.58 -3.91
CA TRP A 67 6.80 0.17 -5.16
C TRP A 67 5.49 0.93 -5.31
N PRO A 68 5.24 1.93 -4.44
CA PRO A 68 4.03 2.75 -4.47
C PRO A 68 3.82 3.50 -5.79
N GLY A 69 4.86 3.59 -6.63
CA GLY A 69 4.84 4.29 -7.92
C GLY A 69 4.46 5.75 -7.76
N GLY A 70 3.34 6.17 -8.32
CA GLY A 70 2.80 7.52 -8.15
C GLY A 70 2.05 7.76 -6.84
N GLY A 71 2.06 6.80 -5.90
CA GLY A 71 1.54 6.94 -4.54
C GLY A 71 0.02 6.98 -4.44
N TRP A 72 -0.70 6.16 -5.22
CA TRP A 72 -2.16 6.17 -5.13
C TRP A 72 -2.68 5.67 -3.77
N TYR A 73 -2.08 4.62 -3.20
CA TYR A 73 -2.37 4.17 -1.84
C TYR A 73 -1.62 4.97 -0.78
N THR A 74 -0.42 5.49 -1.07
CA THR A 74 0.35 6.36 -0.17
C THR A 74 -0.48 7.51 0.37
N GLN A 75 -1.22 8.23 -0.51
CA GLN A 75 -2.08 9.36 -0.12
C GLN A 75 -3.29 8.97 0.75
N ILE A 76 -3.51 7.69 0.97
CA ILE A 76 -4.54 7.14 1.86
C ILE A 76 -3.91 6.60 3.13
N LEU A 77 -2.85 5.79 2.99
CA LEU A 77 -2.19 5.10 4.09
C LEU A 77 -1.38 6.04 4.97
N ALA A 78 -0.57 6.91 4.36
CA ALA A 78 0.34 7.76 5.11
C ALA A 78 -0.43 8.67 6.10
N PRO A 79 -1.44 9.47 5.69
CA PRO A 79 -2.19 10.29 6.64
C PRO A 79 -3.08 9.47 7.61
N ALA A 80 -3.47 8.23 7.23
CA ALA A 80 -4.29 7.39 8.10
C ALA A 80 -3.48 6.70 9.22
N LEU A 81 -2.17 6.60 9.08
CA LEU A 81 -1.24 6.05 10.07
C LEU A 81 -0.57 7.15 10.90
N GLU A 82 -0.69 8.40 10.47
CA GLU A 82 -0.05 9.54 11.13
C GLU A 82 -0.39 9.62 12.63
N GLY A 83 0.62 9.84 13.45
CA GLY A 83 0.50 10.00 14.90
C GLY A 83 0.35 8.71 15.73
N ASN A 84 0.00 7.56 15.10
CA ASN A 84 -0.21 6.31 15.83
C ASN A 84 0.57 5.12 15.25
N GLY A 85 0.75 5.07 13.95
CA GLY A 85 1.47 4.03 13.22
C GLY A 85 2.60 4.59 12.38
N GLN A 86 3.11 3.80 11.46
CA GLN A 86 4.17 4.21 10.55
C GLN A 86 3.90 3.77 9.13
N TYR A 87 4.05 4.68 8.16
CA TYR A 87 4.04 4.34 6.75
C TYR A 87 5.45 4.31 6.19
N VAL A 88 5.82 3.20 5.54
CA VAL A 88 7.11 2.99 4.87
C VAL A 88 6.89 2.76 3.39
N ALA A 89 7.43 3.62 2.55
CA ALA A 89 7.46 3.44 1.10
C ALA A 89 8.75 2.69 0.71
N ALA A 90 8.67 1.41 0.39
CA ALA A 90 9.78 0.68 -0.21
C ALA A 90 9.83 1.04 -1.71
N HIS A 91 10.50 2.15 -2.02
CA HIS A 91 10.52 2.77 -3.33
C HIS A 91 11.87 2.56 -4.03
N TRP A 92 11.94 2.90 -5.30
CA TRP A 92 13.21 2.87 -6.05
C TRP A 92 14.24 3.84 -5.47
N PRO A 93 15.54 3.52 -5.56
CA PRO A 93 16.61 4.43 -5.15
C PRO A 93 16.60 5.75 -5.94
N LYS A 94 17.07 6.83 -5.32
CA LYS A 94 17.25 8.13 -5.99
C LYS A 94 18.34 8.09 -7.08
N ASP A 95 19.30 7.21 -6.91
CA ASP A 95 20.50 7.00 -7.74
C ASP A 95 20.42 5.73 -8.60
N SER A 96 19.21 5.19 -8.82
CA SER A 96 19.02 4.05 -9.71
C SER A 96 19.57 4.32 -11.10
N SER A 97 20.26 3.35 -11.71
CA SER A 97 20.71 3.41 -13.11
C SER A 97 19.55 3.38 -14.12
N VAL A 98 18.32 3.08 -13.66
CA VAL A 98 17.11 3.04 -14.48
C VAL A 98 16.42 4.39 -14.44
N GLY A 99 16.51 5.18 -15.51
CA GLY A 99 15.97 6.53 -15.57
C GLY A 99 14.46 6.64 -15.30
N PHE A 100 13.69 5.58 -15.58
CA PHE A 100 12.29 5.50 -15.16
C PHE A 100 12.15 5.52 -13.63
N PHE A 101 12.97 4.78 -12.92
CA PHE A 101 12.93 4.66 -11.46
C PHE A 101 13.30 5.97 -10.77
N THR A 102 14.40 6.61 -11.19
CA THR A 102 14.82 7.91 -10.64
C THR A 102 13.78 8.99 -10.87
N LYS A 103 13.19 9.03 -12.08
CA LYS A 103 12.13 9.98 -12.42
C LYS A 103 10.88 9.81 -11.55
N TYR A 104 10.43 8.58 -11.33
CA TYR A 104 9.24 8.32 -10.52
C TYR A 104 9.52 8.53 -9.04
N ARG A 105 10.73 8.19 -8.56
CA ARG A 105 11.13 8.48 -7.20
C ARG A 105 11.15 9.98 -6.91
N ALA A 106 11.74 10.80 -7.79
CA ALA A 106 11.73 12.25 -7.64
C ALA A 106 10.30 12.82 -7.61
N LYS A 107 9.40 12.32 -8.46
CA LYS A 107 7.99 12.73 -8.43
C LYS A 107 7.27 12.32 -7.14
N PHE A 108 7.62 11.17 -6.60
CA PHE A 108 7.09 10.70 -5.32
C PHE A 108 7.53 11.63 -4.18
N ASP A 109 8.82 11.94 -4.13
CA ASP A 109 9.38 12.83 -3.10
C ASP A 109 8.70 14.20 -3.13
N VAL A 110 8.66 14.86 -4.29
CA VAL A 110 8.00 16.17 -4.48
C VAL A 110 6.51 16.13 -4.09
N LYS A 111 5.83 15.03 -4.31
CA LYS A 111 4.40 14.93 -4.00
C LYS A 111 4.13 14.61 -2.54
N PHE A 112 4.98 13.82 -1.90
CA PHE A 112 4.71 13.23 -0.60
C PHE A 112 5.72 13.60 0.48
N THR A 113 7.00 13.24 0.31
CA THR A 113 8.00 13.46 1.37
C THR A 113 8.30 14.94 1.62
N ASP A 114 8.11 15.78 0.61
CA ASP A 114 8.27 17.24 0.73
C ASP A 114 7.02 17.92 1.34
N HIS A 115 5.98 17.16 1.69
CA HIS A 115 4.71 17.66 2.23
C HIS A 115 4.27 16.90 3.51
N PRO A 116 5.10 16.89 4.56
CA PRO A 116 4.76 16.21 5.81
C PRO A 116 3.50 16.79 6.49
N GLU A 117 3.21 18.07 6.26
CA GLU A 117 2.00 18.73 6.77
C GLU A 117 0.67 18.12 6.23
N ARG A 118 0.75 17.35 5.13
CA ARG A 118 -0.41 16.71 4.47
C ARG A 118 -0.45 15.21 4.66
N TYR A 119 0.73 14.60 4.66
CA TYR A 119 0.85 13.15 4.56
C TYR A 119 1.53 12.52 5.77
N GLY A 120 1.96 13.34 6.74
CA GLY A 120 2.76 12.88 7.87
C GLY A 120 4.19 12.52 7.46
N ASP A 121 4.93 11.96 8.41
CA ASP A 121 6.31 11.52 8.20
C ASP A 121 6.34 10.18 7.43
N ILE A 122 6.77 10.26 6.17
CA ILE A 122 6.92 9.09 5.31
C ILE A 122 8.35 8.60 5.34
N SER A 123 8.57 7.42 5.90
CA SER A 123 9.85 6.72 5.77
C SER A 123 9.98 6.13 4.38
N VAL A 124 11.15 6.31 3.74
CA VAL A 124 11.39 5.73 2.41
C VAL A 124 12.64 4.85 2.45
N THR A 125 12.46 3.56 2.11
CA THR A 125 13.56 2.63 1.91
C THR A 125 13.86 2.45 0.43
N SER A 126 15.14 2.29 0.09
CA SER A 126 15.57 2.00 -1.28
C SER A 126 15.40 0.50 -1.55
N PHE A 127 14.47 0.16 -2.46
CA PHE A 127 14.18 -1.22 -2.82
C PHE A 127 14.24 -1.41 -4.34
N GLU A 128 15.27 -2.09 -4.81
CA GLU A 128 15.53 -2.37 -6.22
C GLU A 128 16.27 -3.72 -6.36
N PRO A 129 15.55 -4.85 -6.34
CA PRO A 129 16.18 -6.16 -6.58
C PRO A 129 16.92 -6.21 -7.93
N PRO A 130 18.02 -6.97 -8.01
CA PRO A 130 18.61 -7.78 -6.94
C PRO A 130 19.58 -7.01 -6.03
N LYS A 131 19.87 -5.73 -6.28
CA LYS A 131 20.87 -4.95 -5.53
C LYS A 131 20.40 -4.60 -4.11
N ASN A 132 19.22 -4.03 -4.01
CA ASN A 132 18.63 -3.57 -2.75
C ASN A 132 17.37 -4.37 -2.47
N THR A 133 17.43 -5.31 -1.53
CA THR A 133 16.35 -6.25 -1.21
C THR A 133 15.75 -6.06 0.19
N THR A 134 16.15 -5.00 0.90
CA THR A 134 15.61 -4.70 2.24
C THR A 134 14.42 -3.77 2.12
N LEU A 135 13.22 -4.26 2.44
CA LEU A 135 11.99 -3.48 2.47
C LEU A 135 11.88 -2.59 3.73
N ALA A 136 12.24 -3.18 4.86
CA ALA A 136 12.30 -2.59 6.19
C ALA A 136 13.24 -3.43 7.06
N PRO A 137 13.59 -3.01 8.29
CA PRO A 137 14.31 -3.87 9.22
C PRO A 137 13.59 -5.22 9.39
N SER A 138 14.35 -6.28 9.65
CA SER A 138 13.77 -7.61 9.85
C SER A 138 12.76 -7.59 10.98
N GLU A 139 11.59 -8.23 10.76
CA GLU A 139 10.52 -8.38 11.77
C GLU A 139 10.04 -7.05 12.39
N SER A 140 10.02 -5.98 11.59
CA SER A 140 9.58 -4.65 12.04
C SER A 140 8.19 -4.26 11.52
N ALA A 141 7.75 -4.83 10.41
CA ALA A 141 6.47 -4.50 9.78
C ALA A 141 5.32 -5.37 10.31
N ASP A 142 4.16 -4.76 10.54
CA ASP A 142 2.93 -5.47 10.85
C ASP A 142 2.21 -5.91 9.55
N VAL A 143 2.27 -5.04 8.52
CA VAL A 143 1.63 -5.28 7.22
C VAL A 143 2.57 -4.88 6.10
N VAL A 144 2.72 -5.74 5.09
CA VAL A 144 3.37 -5.43 3.81
C VAL A 144 2.31 -5.49 2.71
N LEU A 145 2.23 -4.44 1.89
CA LEU A 145 1.23 -4.31 0.82
C LEU A 145 1.90 -4.15 -0.53
N THR A 146 1.32 -4.76 -1.54
CA THR A 146 1.69 -4.52 -2.94
C THR A 146 0.48 -4.46 -3.84
N PHE A 147 0.52 -3.52 -4.78
CA PHE A 147 -0.60 -3.23 -5.67
C PHE A 147 -0.15 -3.22 -7.14
N ARG A 148 -0.41 -4.34 -7.86
CA ARG A 148 -0.16 -4.48 -9.31
C ARG A 148 1.31 -4.36 -9.70
N ASN A 149 2.16 -5.09 -8.98
CA ASN A 149 3.60 -5.09 -9.21
C ASN A 149 4.17 -6.48 -9.57
N VAL A 150 3.47 -7.57 -9.25
CA VAL A 150 3.99 -8.94 -9.44
C VAL A 150 4.39 -9.17 -10.89
N HIS A 151 3.56 -8.79 -11.86
CA HIS A 151 3.86 -8.91 -13.29
C HIS A 151 5.12 -8.13 -13.71
N ASN A 152 5.42 -7.00 -13.05
CA ASN A 152 6.64 -6.23 -13.31
C ASN A 152 7.89 -6.97 -12.81
N TRP A 153 7.81 -7.60 -11.64
CA TRP A 153 8.91 -8.39 -11.08
C TRP A 153 9.17 -9.64 -11.91
N MET A 154 8.12 -10.32 -12.39
CA MET A 154 8.20 -11.48 -13.28
C MET A 154 8.98 -11.18 -14.54
N SER A 155 8.87 -9.98 -15.11
CA SER A 155 9.60 -9.58 -16.32
C SER A 155 11.12 -9.51 -16.10
N LYS A 156 11.57 -9.52 -14.85
CA LYS A 156 12.98 -9.42 -14.43
C LYS A 156 13.45 -10.63 -13.63
N ASN A 157 12.60 -11.62 -13.42
CA ASN A 157 12.87 -12.86 -12.67
C ASN A 157 13.31 -12.63 -11.22
N TYR A 158 12.77 -11.62 -10.54
CA TYR A 158 13.02 -11.41 -9.12
C TYR A 158 11.76 -11.36 -8.24
N GLU A 159 10.65 -11.84 -8.78
CA GLU A 159 9.40 -11.92 -8.04
C GLU A 159 9.53 -12.71 -6.74
N GLN A 160 10.24 -13.86 -6.73
CA GLN A 160 10.48 -14.63 -5.51
C GLN A 160 11.29 -13.83 -4.49
N THR A 161 12.35 -13.14 -4.92
CA THR A 161 13.16 -12.27 -4.05
C THR A 161 12.31 -11.21 -3.34
N VAL A 162 11.27 -10.69 -4.01
CA VAL A 162 10.38 -9.70 -3.38
C VAL A 162 9.51 -10.34 -2.30
N PHE A 163 8.97 -11.53 -2.54
CA PHE A 163 8.18 -12.26 -1.53
C PHE A 163 9.05 -12.66 -0.33
N ASP A 164 10.29 -13.12 -0.56
CA ASP A 164 11.24 -13.44 0.51
C ASP A 164 11.60 -12.19 1.34
N SER A 165 11.76 -11.04 0.67
CA SER A 165 12.01 -9.76 1.33
C SER A 165 10.82 -9.31 2.19
N ALA A 166 9.59 -9.54 1.71
CA ALA A 166 8.38 -9.26 2.46
C ALA A 166 8.27 -10.15 3.71
N PHE A 167 8.59 -11.44 3.56
CA PHE A 167 8.61 -12.39 4.68
C PHE A 167 9.63 -11.97 5.75
N LYS A 168 10.82 -11.55 5.33
CA LYS A 168 11.86 -11.08 6.25
C LYS A 168 11.45 -9.81 7.01
N ALA A 169 10.80 -8.86 6.34
CA ALA A 169 10.39 -7.60 6.94
C ALA A 169 9.23 -7.74 7.94
N LEU A 170 8.34 -8.71 7.72
CA LEU A 170 7.16 -8.91 8.56
C LEU A 170 7.51 -9.55 9.91
N LYS A 171 6.83 -9.08 10.96
CA LYS A 171 6.77 -9.75 12.26
C LYS A 171 6.11 -11.12 12.14
N PRO A 172 6.38 -12.09 13.03
CA PRO A 172 5.52 -13.26 13.20
C PRO A 172 4.06 -12.84 13.39
N GLY A 173 3.13 -13.48 12.67
CA GLY A 173 1.72 -13.08 12.59
C GLY A 173 1.42 -11.90 11.67
N GLY A 174 2.44 -11.25 11.10
CA GLY A 174 2.27 -10.13 10.18
C GLY A 174 1.65 -10.53 8.84
N VAL A 175 1.03 -9.57 8.17
CA VAL A 175 0.21 -9.78 6.97
C VAL A 175 0.91 -9.30 5.70
N LEU A 176 0.95 -10.14 4.65
CA LEU A 176 1.22 -9.74 3.28
C LEU A 176 -0.11 -9.60 2.53
N GLY A 177 -0.42 -8.39 2.06
CA GLY A 177 -1.57 -8.09 1.20
C GLY A 177 -1.15 -7.88 -0.25
N VAL A 178 -1.74 -8.68 -1.16
CA VAL A 178 -1.44 -8.62 -2.60
C VAL A 178 -2.71 -8.31 -3.39
N VAL A 179 -2.68 -7.21 -4.13
CA VAL A 179 -3.68 -6.91 -5.18
C VAL A 179 -2.97 -6.96 -6.53
N GLU A 180 -3.40 -7.84 -7.43
CA GLU A 180 -2.77 -7.98 -8.74
C GLU A 180 -3.82 -8.21 -9.84
N HIS A 181 -3.50 -7.85 -11.08
CA HIS A 181 -4.31 -8.12 -12.26
C HIS A 181 -4.47 -9.63 -12.46
N ARG A 182 -5.70 -10.13 -12.40
CA ARG A 182 -5.99 -11.56 -12.35
C ARG A 182 -6.11 -12.18 -13.74
N ALA A 183 -5.20 -13.10 -14.07
CA ALA A 183 -5.24 -13.94 -15.24
C ALA A 183 -6.32 -15.05 -15.13
N LYS A 184 -6.65 -15.66 -16.26
CA LYS A 184 -7.41 -16.91 -16.28
C LYS A 184 -6.55 -18.05 -15.71
N PRO A 185 -7.12 -19.01 -14.99
CA PRO A 185 -6.39 -20.20 -14.55
C PRO A 185 -5.67 -20.88 -15.71
N GLY A 186 -4.48 -21.43 -15.46
CA GLY A 186 -3.66 -22.12 -16.46
C GLY A 186 -2.90 -21.22 -17.45
N THR A 187 -3.00 -19.89 -17.31
CA THR A 187 -2.21 -18.96 -18.14
C THR A 187 -0.70 -19.19 -17.90
N LYS A 188 0.04 -19.39 -18.99
CA LYS A 188 1.49 -19.67 -18.92
C LYS A 188 2.29 -18.43 -18.52
N ARG A 189 3.45 -18.63 -17.85
CA ARG A 189 4.28 -17.54 -17.32
C ARG A 189 4.61 -16.46 -18.36
N LEU A 190 5.00 -16.84 -19.59
CA LEU A 190 5.31 -15.87 -20.64
C LEU A 190 4.09 -15.01 -20.97
N ALA A 191 2.92 -15.62 -21.15
CA ALA A 191 1.68 -14.88 -21.42
C ALA A 191 1.27 -13.97 -20.26
N MET A 192 1.56 -14.36 -19.00
CA MET A 192 1.35 -13.49 -17.84
C MET A 192 2.23 -12.23 -17.92
N ILE A 193 3.50 -12.39 -18.27
CA ILE A 193 4.46 -11.28 -18.42
C ILE A 193 4.01 -10.33 -19.55
N GLU A 194 3.66 -10.88 -20.70
CA GLU A 194 3.28 -10.11 -21.89
C GLU A 194 1.96 -9.35 -21.70
N SER A 195 0.99 -9.97 -21.03
CA SER A 195 -0.34 -9.38 -20.81
C SER A 195 -0.45 -8.53 -19.56
N GLY A 196 0.44 -8.71 -18.58
CA GLY A 196 0.37 -8.07 -17.27
C GLY A 196 -0.69 -8.66 -16.33
N TYR A 197 -1.34 -9.77 -16.71
CA TYR A 197 -2.25 -10.52 -15.85
C TYR A 197 -1.54 -11.72 -15.24
N VAL A 198 -1.70 -11.94 -13.93
CA VAL A 198 -1.04 -13.02 -13.19
C VAL A 198 -2.10 -13.97 -12.63
N THR A 199 -1.84 -15.28 -12.61
CA THR A 199 -2.76 -16.25 -12.00
C THR A 199 -2.69 -16.20 -10.47
N GLU A 200 -3.80 -16.46 -9.79
CA GLU A 200 -3.82 -16.57 -8.33
C GLU A 200 -2.89 -17.69 -7.84
N ASP A 201 -2.89 -18.83 -8.53
CA ASP A 201 -2.05 -19.99 -8.15
C ASP A 201 -0.58 -19.63 -8.19
N TYR A 202 -0.14 -18.83 -9.17
CA TYR A 202 1.24 -18.38 -9.24
C TYR A 202 1.62 -17.48 -8.06
N VAL A 203 0.75 -16.53 -7.68
CA VAL A 203 0.97 -15.67 -6.51
C VAL A 203 0.97 -16.47 -5.23
N LYS A 204 0.04 -17.44 -5.07
CA LYS A 204 -0.01 -18.34 -3.92
C LYS A 204 1.27 -19.18 -3.81
N GLN A 205 1.79 -19.68 -4.94
CA GLN A 205 3.04 -20.44 -4.95
C GLN A 205 4.24 -19.59 -4.52
N LEU A 206 4.36 -18.35 -5.01
CA LEU A 206 5.43 -17.42 -4.59
C LEU A 206 5.39 -17.16 -3.08
N ALA A 207 4.19 -16.91 -2.55
CA ALA A 207 4.00 -16.68 -1.12
C ALA A 207 4.35 -17.94 -0.29
N GLN A 208 3.90 -19.11 -0.71
CA GLN A 208 4.20 -20.38 -0.05
C GLN A 208 5.70 -20.69 -0.06
N ASN A 209 6.38 -20.46 -1.19
CA ASN A 209 7.84 -20.66 -1.30
C ASN A 209 8.62 -19.75 -0.34
N ALA A 210 8.13 -18.53 -0.08
CA ALA A 210 8.72 -17.61 0.90
C ALA A 210 8.40 -17.99 2.37
N GLY A 211 7.49 -18.94 2.62
CA GLY A 211 7.10 -19.40 3.95
C GLY A 211 5.78 -18.84 4.47
N PHE A 212 5.02 -18.10 3.65
CA PHE A 212 3.70 -17.59 4.05
C PHE A 212 2.63 -18.68 4.03
N GLU A 213 1.65 -18.52 4.92
CA GLU A 213 0.39 -19.25 4.90
C GLU A 213 -0.70 -18.41 4.21
N PHE A 214 -1.49 -19.05 3.35
CA PHE A 214 -2.64 -18.41 2.71
C PHE A 214 -3.77 -18.18 3.73
N ALA A 215 -4.18 -16.93 3.90
CA ALA A 215 -5.17 -16.53 4.90
C ALA A 215 -6.52 -16.06 4.30
N GLY A 216 -6.64 -16.01 2.98
CA GLY A 216 -7.91 -15.74 2.32
C GLY A 216 -7.79 -14.95 1.01
N ALA A 217 -8.89 -14.94 0.28
CA ALA A 217 -9.08 -14.16 -0.95
C ALA A 217 -10.35 -13.32 -0.84
N SER A 218 -10.42 -12.25 -1.63
CA SER A 218 -11.60 -11.40 -1.71
C SER A 218 -11.85 -10.93 -3.14
N GLU A 219 -13.14 -10.90 -3.52
CA GLU A 219 -13.61 -10.37 -4.80
C GLU A 219 -13.86 -8.84 -4.76
N ILE A 220 -13.41 -8.15 -3.72
CA ILE A 220 -13.61 -6.69 -3.55
C ILE A 220 -13.17 -5.90 -4.80
N ASN A 221 -12.05 -6.32 -5.43
CA ASN A 221 -11.47 -5.65 -6.60
C ASN A 221 -11.73 -6.42 -7.92
N ALA A 222 -12.69 -7.33 -7.93
CA ALA A 222 -13.08 -8.06 -9.13
C ALA A 222 -13.81 -7.15 -10.13
N ASN A 223 -13.58 -7.43 -11.42
CA ASN A 223 -14.34 -6.81 -12.50
C ASN A 223 -14.77 -7.86 -13.52
N PRO A 224 -16.01 -8.35 -13.47
CA PRO A 224 -16.51 -9.38 -14.38
C PRO A 224 -16.61 -8.93 -15.86
N LYS A 225 -16.53 -7.62 -16.13
CA LYS A 225 -16.49 -7.09 -17.50
C LYS A 225 -15.12 -7.26 -18.17
N ASP A 226 -14.08 -7.52 -17.37
CA ASP A 226 -12.73 -7.71 -17.90
C ASP A 226 -12.53 -9.12 -18.43
N ILE A 227 -12.54 -9.27 -19.75
CA ILE A 227 -12.36 -10.56 -20.44
C ILE A 227 -10.90 -11.02 -20.53
N LYS A 228 -9.94 -10.17 -20.15
CA LYS A 228 -8.49 -10.46 -20.06
C LYS A 228 -7.84 -10.84 -21.40
N ASN A 229 -8.44 -10.44 -22.50
CA ASN A 229 -7.95 -10.71 -23.86
C ASN A 229 -7.96 -9.43 -24.69
N TYR A 230 -6.90 -8.65 -24.58
CA TYR A 230 -6.77 -7.35 -25.23
C TYR A 230 -5.45 -7.23 -25.98
N PRO A 231 -5.38 -6.42 -27.06
CA PRO A 231 -4.20 -6.30 -27.91
C PRO A 231 -2.92 -5.83 -27.20
N ALA A 232 -3.06 -5.02 -26.14
CA ALA A 232 -1.93 -4.56 -25.33
C ALA A 232 -2.05 -5.06 -23.87
N GLY A 233 -2.62 -6.26 -23.67
CA GLY A 233 -2.83 -6.82 -22.35
C GLY A 233 -3.64 -5.87 -21.44
N VAL A 234 -3.37 -5.91 -20.17
CA VAL A 234 -4.04 -5.09 -19.15
C VAL A 234 -3.93 -3.58 -19.42
N TRP A 235 -2.87 -3.14 -20.09
CA TRP A 235 -2.64 -1.72 -20.40
C TRP A 235 -3.59 -1.17 -21.47
N THR A 236 -4.40 -2.01 -22.12
CA THR A 236 -5.50 -1.59 -22.98
C THR A 236 -6.59 -0.89 -22.19
N LEU A 237 -6.81 -1.32 -20.94
CA LEU A 237 -7.83 -0.78 -20.03
C LEU A 237 -7.38 0.51 -19.33
N PRO A 238 -8.33 1.27 -18.72
CA PRO A 238 -8.00 2.36 -17.81
C PRO A 238 -7.07 1.91 -16.66
N PRO A 239 -6.22 2.82 -16.18
CA PRO A 239 -6.06 4.21 -16.58
C PRO A 239 -5.10 4.39 -17.75
N THR A 240 -4.46 3.31 -18.24
CA THR A 240 -3.38 3.41 -19.23
C THR A 240 -3.91 3.74 -20.62
N LEU A 241 -5.00 3.05 -21.06
CA LEU A 241 -5.59 3.25 -22.37
C LEU A 241 -4.53 3.29 -23.49
N ARG A 242 -3.63 2.29 -23.53
CA ARG A 242 -2.45 2.26 -24.41
C ARG A 242 -2.79 2.41 -25.89
N LEU A 243 -4.00 1.99 -26.29
CA LEU A 243 -4.48 2.11 -27.66
C LEU A 243 -5.06 3.50 -27.98
N LYS A 244 -4.94 4.46 -27.04
CA LYS A 244 -5.41 5.85 -27.17
C LYS A 244 -6.89 5.90 -27.57
N GLU A 245 -7.22 6.48 -28.73
CA GLU A 245 -8.59 6.67 -29.18
C GLU A 245 -9.22 5.40 -29.77
N GLN A 246 -8.42 4.36 -30.11
CA GLN A 246 -8.94 3.12 -30.68
C GLN A 246 -9.85 2.39 -29.68
N ASN A 247 -11.14 2.31 -29.97
CA ASN A 247 -12.16 1.69 -29.12
C ASN A 247 -12.21 2.22 -27.68
N LYS A 248 -11.78 3.45 -27.44
CA LYS A 248 -11.65 4.06 -26.11
C LYS A 248 -12.94 3.98 -25.30
N ALA A 249 -14.09 4.30 -25.91
CA ALA A 249 -15.39 4.23 -25.23
C ALA A 249 -15.69 2.81 -24.71
N LYS A 250 -15.37 1.77 -25.51
CA LYS A 250 -15.49 0.37 -25.08
C LYS A 250 -14.66 0.07 -23.85
N TYR A 251 -13.39 0.48 -23.84
CA TYR A 251 -12.47 0.21 -22.72
C TYR A 251 -12.82 1.01 -21.48
N LEU A 252 -13.28 2.25 -21.63
CA LEU A 252 -13.81 3.04 -20.52
C LEU A 252 -15.06 2.39 -19.89
N ASN A 253 -15.95 1.80 -20.69
CA ASN A 253 -17.14 1.11 -20.18
C ASN A 253 -16.80 -0.20 -19.44
N ILE A 254 -15.70 -0.86 -19.78
CA ILE A 254 -15.17 -2.01 -19.03
C ILE A 254 -14.66 -1.53 -17.66
N GLY A 255 -13.96 -0.39 -17.63
CA GLY A 255 -13.31 0.14 -16.44
C GLY A 255 -11.92 -0.41 -16.21
N GLU A 256 -11.42 -0.32 -14.96
CA GLU A 256 -10.13 -0.91 -14.59
C GLU A 256 -10.20 -2.44 -14.59
N SER A 257 -9.05 -3.09 -14.73
CA SER A 257 -8.95 -4.56 -14.82
C SER A 257 -9.56 -5.31 -13.64
N ASP A 258 -9.90 -6.57 -13.89
CA ASP A 258 -10.19 -7.54 -12.84
C ASP A 258 -8.94 -7.81 -11.99
N ARG A 259 -9.10 -7.84 -10.66
CA ARG A 259 -7.97 -8.01 -9.75
C ARG A 259 -8.28 -9.01 -8.65
N MET A 260 -7.36 -9.95 -8.47
CA MET A 260 -7.32 -10.73 -7.25
C MET A 260 -6.95 -9.84 -6.06
N THR A 261 -7.45 -10.20 -4.89
CA THR A 261 -7.06 -9.60 -3.60
C THR A 261 -6.78 -10.75 -2.66
N LEU A 262 -5.50 -11.01 -2.40
CA LEU A 262 -5.03 -12.17 -1.64
C LEU A 262 -4.34 -11.73 -0.34
N LYS A 263 -4.66 -12.43 0.74
CA LYS A 263 -4.10 -12.21 2.07
C LYS A 263 -3.28 -13.43 2.47
N PHE A 264 -2.06 -13.17 2.95
CA PHE A 264 -1.16 -14.17 3.49
C PHE A 264 -0.69 -13.73 4.86
N VAL A 265 -0.30 -14.70 5.71
CA VAL A 265 0.20 -14.44 7.06
C VAL A 265 1.56 -15.11 7.21
N LYS A 266 2.51 -14.40 7.82
CA LYS A 266 3.75 -15.01 8.30
C LYS A 266 3.41 -15.84 9.55
N PRO A 267 3.69 -17.16 9.61
CA PRO A 267 3.40 -17.98 10.77
C PRO A 267 3.91 -17.38 12.07
N SER A 268 3.11 -17.47 13.11
CA SER A 268 3.56 -17.22 14.48
C SER A 268 4.32 -18.46 14.92
N LYS A 269 5.60 -18.31 15.30
CA LYS A 269 6.37 -19.42 15.84
C LYS A 269 5.75 -19.95 17.13
#